data_890795d340495e6bcc90b6eed53deb05
#
_entry.id   890795d340495e6bcc90b6eed53deb05
#
_cell.length_a   1.000
_cell.length_b   1.000
_cell.length_c   1.000
_cell.angle_alpha   90.00
_cell.angle_beta   90.00
_cell.angle_gamma   90.00
#
_symmetry.space_group_name_H-M   'P 1'
#
loop_
_entity.id
_entity.type
_entity.pdbx_description
1 polymer ?
#
loop_
_entity_poly.entity_id
_entity_poly.type
_entity_poly.pdbx_seq_one_letter_code
_entity_poly.pdbx_strand_id
1 'polypeptide(L)'
;MKQIYLETILLIERLHRRFLDVVKSELDRLKMEDINNVQTLILYNIGEDQLTVGELTNRGYYLGTNVSYNVKHLVANGYLVQEKAPHDKRSTRVRLSAKGLELVKMLDALIERNVGELDKRNPGLSHLLETNKSMHSLERFWTEYMSRLY
;
A
#
# COMPACT_ATOMS: atom_id res chain seq x y z
N MET A 1 4.60 26.88 -14.35
CA MET A 1 5.21 25.98 -13.35
C MET A 1 4.26 25.66 -12.18
N LYS A 2 3.74 26.66 -11.43
CA LYS A 2 2.80 26.42 -10.30
C LYS A 2 1.59 25.57 -10.70
N GLN A 3 0.97 25.82 -11.85
CA GLN A 3 -0.20 25.08 -12.31
C GLN A 3 0.13 23.62 -12.64
N ILE A 4 1.26 23.36 -13.29
CA ILE A 4 1.74 22.01 -13.59
C ILE A 4 2.01 21.24 -12.30
N TYR A 5 2.66 21.87 -11.32
CA TYR A 5 2.91 21.27 -10.01
C TYR A 5 1.60 20.88 -9.32
N LEU A 6 0.62 21.81 -9.25
CA LEU A 6 -0.68 21.54 -8.64
C LEU A 6 -1.43 20.40 -9.35
N GLU A 7 -1.42 20.41 -10.68
CA GLU A 7 -2.03 19.35 -11.50
C GLU A 7 -1.41 17.98 -11.18
N THR A 8 -0.08 17.91 -11.02
CA THR A 8 0.63 16.69 -10.63
C THR A 8 0.14 16.17 -9.27
N ILE A 9 0.02 17.04 -8.25
CA ILE A 9 -0.46 16.66 -6.93
C ILE A 9 -1.90 16.11 -7.00
N LEU A 10 -2.79 16.81 -7.69
CA LEU A 10 -4.18 16.39 -7.85
C LEU A 10 -4.29 15.07 -8.64
N LEU A 11 -3.39 14.83 -9.59
CA LEU A 11 -3.34 13.59 -10.33
C LEU A 11 -2.89 12.41 -9.45
N ILE A 12 -1.85 12.59 -8.63
CA ILE A 12 -1.39 11.58 -7.65
C ILE A 12 -2.54 11.16 -6.74
N GLU A 13 -3.25 12.13 -6.16
CA GLU A 13 -4.39 11.87 -5.28
C GLU A 13 -5.52 11.11 -5.99
N ARG A 14 -5.84 11.51 -7.22
CA ARG A 14 -6.87 10.86 -8.04
C ARG A 14 -6.47 9.44 -8.44
N LEU A 15 -5.21 9.22 -8.84
CA LEU A 15 -4.70 7.90 -9.20
C LEU A 15 -4.72 6.94 -8.02
N HIS A 16 -4.35 7.39 -6.83
CA HIS A 16 -4.46 6.59 -5.63
C HIS A 16 -5.90 6.12 -5.38
N ARG A 17 -6.87 7.02 -5.44
CA ARG A 17 -8.30 6.65 -5.30
C ARG A 17 -8.75 5.66 -6.38
N ARG A 18 -8.35 5.86 -7.64
CA ARG A 18 -8.69 4.94 -8.74
C ARG A 18 -8.09 3.55 -8.54
N PHE A 19 -6.87 3.47 -8.03
CA PHE A 19 -6.27 2.18 -7.71
C PHE A 19 -7.01 1.46 -6.58
N LEU A 20 -7.45 2.19 -5.55
CA LEU A 20 -8.31 1.64 -4.50
C LEU A 20 -9.65 1.10 -5.07
N ASP A 21 -10.25 1.77 -6.06
CA ASP A 21 -11.46 1.28 -6.75
C ASP A 21 -11.17 -0.03 -7.51
N VAL A 22 -10.01 -0.15 -8.17
CA VAL A 22 -9.57 -1.37 -8.86
C VAL A 22 -9.44 -2.54 -7.87
N VAL A 23 -8.77 -2.32 -6.73
CA VAL A 23 -8.64 -3.34 -5.68
C VAL A 23 -10.01 -3.73 -5.12
N LYS A 24 -10.88 -2.74 -4.85
CA LYS A 24 -12.25 -3.02 -4.39
C LYS A 24 -13.03 -3.88 -5.37
N SER A 25 -12.98 -3.55 -6.65
CA SER A 25 -13.66 -4.33 -7.71
C SER A 25 -13.20 -5.79 -7.74
N GLU A 26 -11.91 -6.04 -7.49
CA GLU A 26 -11.39 -7.42 -7.41
C GLU A 26 -11.88 -8.15 -6.16
N LEU A 27 -11.91 -7.48 -5.00
CA LEU A 27 -12.48 -8.06 -3.77
C LEU A 27 -13.96 -8.42 -3.96
N ASP A 28 -14.74 -7.54 -4.59
CA ASP A 28 -16.16 -7.78 -4.90
C ASP A 28 -16.32 -8.98 -5.86
N ARG A 29 -15.46 -9.09 -6.89
CA ARG A 29 -15.42 -10.24 -7.81
C ARG A 29 -15.13 -11.56 -7.08
N LEU A 30 -14.24 -11.52 -6.10
CA LEU A 30 -13.85 -12.67 -5.29
C LEU A 30 -14.81 -12.94 -4.11
N LYS A 31 -15.86 -12.10 -3.94
CA LYS A 31 -16.83 -12.17 -2.85
C LYS A 31 -16.18 -12.11 -1.45
N MET A 32 -15.15 -11.29 -1.32
CA MET A 32 -14.43 -11.06 -0.06
C MET A 32 -15.05 -9.88 0.67
N GLU A 33 -15.83 -10.16 1.72
CA GLU A 33 -16.60 -9.14 2.46
C GLU A 33 -15.95 -8.79 3.82
N ASP A 34 -14.99 -9.59 4.28
CA ASP A 34 -14.33 -9.45 5.58
C ASP A 34 -13.04 -8.60 5.54
N ILE A 35 -12.74 -8.00 4.39
CA ILE A 35 -11.59 -7.13 4.18
C ILE A 35 -11.94 -6.02 3.17
N ASN A 36 -11.36 -4.83 3.35
CA ASN A 36 -11.52 -3.73 2.41
C ASN A 36 -10.23 -3.46 1.60
N ASN A 37 -10.33 -2.56 0.61
CA ASN A 37 -9.24 -2.21 -0.28
C ASN A 37 -8.01 -1.60 0.45
N VAL A 38 -8.22 -0.75 1.46
CA VAL A 38 -7.13 -0.17 2.26
C VAL A 38 -6.41 -1.25 3.06
N GLN A 39 -7.15 -2.14 3.70
CA GLN A 39 -6.60 -3.28 4.44
C GLN A 39 -5.82 -4.23 3.55
N THR A 40 -6.30 -4.47 2.32
CA THR A 40 -5.59 -5.27 1.31
C THR A 40 -4.23 -4.67 0.97
N LEU A 41 -4.15 -3.35 0.78
CA LEU A 41 -2.86 -2.67 0.53
C LEU A 41 -1.93 -2.68 1.74
N ILE A 42 -2.47 -2.66 2.96
CA ILE A 42 -1.66 -2.85 4.17
C ILE A 42 -1.00 -4.23 4.17
N LEU A 43 -1.74 -5.30 3.86
CA LEU A 43 -1.17 -6.64 3.74
C LEU A 43 -0.10 -6.70 2.66
N TYR A 44 -0.34 -6.10 1.51
CA TYR A 44 0.63 -6.02 0.42
C TYR A 44 1.93 -5.32 0.84
N ASN A 45 1.83 -4.24 1.61
CA ASN A 45 2.99 -3.52 2.14
C ASN A 45 3.78 -4.31 3.19
N ILE A 46 3.14 -5.22 3.94
CA ILE A 46 3.83 -6.12 4.87
C ILE A 46 4.62 -7.16 4.07
N GLY A 47 4.00 -7.76 3.05
CA GLY A 47 4.62 -8.78 2.23
C GLY A 47 5.10 -9.97 3.06
N GLU A 48 6.30 -10.46 2.79
CA GLU A 48 6.92 -11.58 3.51
C GLU A 48 7.62 -11.16 4.82
N ASP A 49 7.60 -9.88 5.15
CA ASP A 49 8.28 -9.32 6.30
C ASP A 49 7.50 -9.53 7.61
N GLN A 50 8.21 -9.32 8.69
CA GLN A 50 7.64 -9.21 10.04
C GLN A 50 7.93 -7.80 10.57
N LEU A 51 6.90 -7.01 10.78
CA LEU A 51 6.99 -5.58 11.08
C LEU A 51 6.31 -5.22 12.39
N THR A 52 6.86 -4.24 13.10
CA THR A 52 6.10 -3.53 14.12
C THR A 52 5.06 -2.60 13.49
N VAL A 53 4.05 -2.19 14.25
CA VAL A 53 3.06 -1.20 13.77
C VAL A 53 3.74 0.11 13.39
N GLY A 54 4.80 0.53 14.12
CA GLY A 54 5.57 1.72 13.79
C GLY A 54 6.32 1.60 12.45
N GLU A 55 7.01 0.47 12.22
CA GLU A 55 7.68 0.19 10.95
C GLU A 55 6.69 0.16 9.78
N LEU A 56 5.51 -0.44 9.97
CA LEU A 56 4.46 -0.47 8.97
C LEU A 56 3.92 0.94 8.66
N THR A 57 3.72 1.76 9.72
CA THR A 57 3.29 3.16 9.58
C THR A 57 4.28 3.95 8.73
N ASN A 58 5.58 3.81 9.02
CA ASN A 58 6.63 4.51 8.27
C ASN A 58 6.75 4.02 6.82
N ARG A 59 6.66 2.70 6.59
CA ARG A 59 6.76 2.11 5.24
C ARG A 59 5.63 2.56 4.31
N GLY A 60 4.41 2.65 4.82
CA GLY A 60 3.22 3.01 4.03
C GLY A 60 2.81 4.48 4.14
N TYR A 61 3.53 5.30 4.91
CA TYR A 61 3.14 6.69 5.21
C TYR A 61 1.72 6.83 5.77
N TYR A 62 1.26 5.80 6.49
CA TYR A 62 -0.07 5.79 7.08
C TYR A 62 -0.13 6.67 8.34
N LEU A 63 -1.31 7.20 8.63
CA LEU A 63 -1.57 7.78 9.96
C LEU A 63 -1.60 6.65 11.00
N GLY A 64 -0.80 6.76 12.06
CA GLY A 64 -0.61 5.69 13.04
C GLY A 64 -1.89 5.15 13.68
N THR A 65 -2.89 6.01 13.93
CA THR A 65 -4.21 5.60 14.43
C THR A 65 -4.96 4.70 13.44
N ASN A 66 -4.90 5.01 12.14
CA ASN A 66 -5.55 4.21 11.10
C ASN A 66 -4.87 2.84 10.95
N VAL A 67 -3.54 2.79 11.04
CA VAL A 67 -2.80 1.52 10.97
C VAL A 67 -3.16 0.62 12.14
N SER A 68 -3.14 1.13 13.36
CA SER A 68 -3.47 0.35 14.56
C SER A 68 -4.87 -0.24 14.50
N TYR A 69 -5.86 0.54 14.05
CA TYR A 69 -7.23 0.09 13.86
C TYR A 69 -7.32 -1.02 12.80
N ASN A 70 -6.73 -0.82 11.64
CA ASN A 70 -6.76 -1.79 10.55
C ASN A 70 -5.99 -3.08 10.89
N VAL A 71 -4.84 -2.98 11.55
CA VAL A 71 -4.07 -4.14 12.03
C VAL A 71 -4.90 -4.99 12.98
N LYS A 72 -5.61 -4.34 13.94
CA LYS A 72 -6.49 -5.05 14.87
C LYS A 72 -7.60 -5.83 14.14
N HIS A 73 -8.23 -5.22 13.14
CA HIS A 73 -9.23 -5.88 12.31
C HIS A 73 -8.65 -7.04 11.49
N LEU A 74 -7.48 -6.84 10.89
CA LEU A 74 -6.81 -7.86 10.09
C LEU A 74 -6.37 -9.07 10.94
N VAL A 75 -5.95 -8.85 12.17
CA VAL A 75 -5.67 -9.92 13.13
C VAL A 75 -6.97 -10.66 13.50
N ALA A 76 -8.04 -9.93 13.83
CA ALA A 76 -9.32 -10.52 14.19
C ALA A 76 -9.92 -11.37 13.07
N ASN A 77 -9.75 -10.95 11.81
CA ASN A 77 -10.24 -11.66 10.62
C ASN A 77 -9.25 -12.72 10.10
N GLY A 78 -8.14 -12.95 10.80
CA GLY A 78 -7.20 -14.02 10.52
C GLY A 78 -6.24 -13.76 9.34
N TYR A 79 -6.12 -12.54 8.85
CA TYR A 79 -5.17 -12.16 7.80
C TYR A 79 -3.76 -11.91 8.31
N LEU A 80 -3.64 -11.45 9.57
CA LEU A 80 -2.37 -11.21 10.24
C LEU A 80 -2.23 -12.08 11.48
N VAL A 81 -1.00 -12.47 11.74
CA VAL A 81 -0.56 -13.07 13.02
C VAL A 81 0.22 -11.99 13.78
N GLN A 82 -0.10 -11.85 15.06
CA GLN A 82 0.55 -10.90 15.95
C GLN A 82 1.40 -11.66 16.97
N GLU A 83 2.66 -11.30 17.07
CA GLU A 83 3.62 -11.94 17.96
C GLU A 83 4.36 -10.88 18.77
N LYS A 84 4.71 -11.18 20.02
CA LYS A 84 5.60 -10.32 20.81
C LYS A 84 7.02 -10.48 20.31
N ALA A 85 7.75 -9.37 20.22
CA ALA A 85 9.16 -9.42 19.83
C ALA A 85 9.97 -10.23 20.86
N PRO A 86 10.88 -11.13 20.44
CA PRO A 86 11.64 -12.00 21.33
C PRO A 86 12.47 -11.26 22.37
N HIS A 87 12.99 -10.08 22.03
CA HIS A 87 13.90 -9.28 22.85
C HIS A 87 13.26 -8.05 23.49
N ASP A 88 12.04 -7.68 23.07
CA ASP A 88 11.28 -6.56 23.63
C ASP A 88 9.79 -6.92 23.76
N LYS A 89 9.41 -7.34 24.94
CA LYS A 89 8.01 -7.71 25.26
C LYS A 89 7.01 -6.55 25.12
N ARG A 90 7.50 -5.31 24.96
CA ARG A 90 6.66 -4.12 24.72
C ARG A 90 6.38 -3.90 23.24
N SER A 91 7.21 -4.49 22.36
CA SER A 91 7.06 -4.37 20.92
C SER A 91 6.28 -5.57 20.37
N THR A 92 5.23 -5.28 19.65
CA THR A 92 4.42 -6.28 18.96
C THR A 92 4.71 -6.23 17.47
N ARG A 93 4.97 -7.39 16.88
CA ARG A 93 5.22 -7.55 15.45
C ARG A 93 4.05 -8.24 14.79
N VAL A 94 3.79 -7.91 13.54
CA VAL A 94 2.77 -8.52 12.70
C VAL A 94 3.41 -9.11 11.45
N ARG A 95 2.89 -10.24 11.01
CA ARG A 95 3.22 -10.88 9.76
C ARG A 95 1.97 -11.46 9.11
N LEU A 96 2.03 -11.71 7.82
CA LEU A 96 0.93 -12.36 7.12
C LEU A 96 0.69 -13.78 7.66
N SER A 97 -0.59 -14.14 7.83
CA SER A 97 -1.02 -15.51 7.99
C SER A 97 -1.05 -16.21 6.63
N ALA A 98 -1.34 -17.52 6.60
CA ALA A 98 -1.59 -18.24 5.35
C ALA A 98 -2.74 -17.59 4.55
N LYS A 99 -3.83 -17.17 5.21
CA LYS A 99 -4.95 -16.43 4.60
C LYS A 99 -4.49 -15.08 4.03
N GLY A 100 -3.64 -14.34 4.74
CA GLY A 100 -3.07 -13.08 4.27
C GLY A 100 -2.17 -13.26 3.06
N LEU A 101 -1.31 -14.29 3.05
CA LEU A 101 -0.45 -14.63 1.91
C LEU A 101 -1.27 -14.98 0.65
N GLU A 102 -2.35 -15.74 0.80
CA GLU A 102 -3.24 -16.04 -0.32
C GLU A 102 -3.87 -14.78 -0.92
N LEU A 103 -4.30 -13.84 -0.09
CA LEU A 103 -4.83 -12.56 -0.58
C LEU A 103 -3.77 -11.74 -1.31
N VAL A 104 -2.54 -11.68 -0.81
CA VAL A 104 -1.43 -10.99 -1.48
C VAL A 104 -1.16 -11.61 -2.85
N LYS A 105 -1.17 -12.94 -2.98
CA LYS A 105 -1.04 -13.62 -4.29
C LYS A 105 -2.19 -13.25 -5.25
N MET A 106 -3.41 -13.12 -4.74
CA MET A 106 -4.55 -12.68 -5.57
C MET A 106 -4.36 -11.24 -6.07
N LEU A 107 -3.81 -10.37 -5.23
CA LEU A 107 -3.48 -9.00 -5.62
C LEU A 107 -2.33 -8.95 -6.64
N ASP A 108 -1.29 -9.77 -6.48
CA ASP A 108 -0.24 -9.92 -7.48
C ASP A 108 -0.82 -10.34 -8.85
N ALA A 109 -1.72 -11.31 -8.86
CA ALA A 109 -2.39 -11.75 -10.09
C ALA A 109 -3.25 -10.62 -10.72
N LEU A 110 -3.89 -9.77 -9.92
CA LEU A 110 -4.59 -8.58 -10.40
C LEU A 110 -3.60 -7.60 -11.05
N ILE A 111 -2.47 -7.32 -10.39
CA ILE A 111 -1.44 -6.41 -10.89
C ILE A 111 -0.87 -6.94 -12.21
N GLU A 112 -0.55 -8.22 -12.29
CA GLU A 112 -0.07 -8.86 -13.54
C GLU A 112 -1.08 -8.69 -14.69
N ARG A 113 -2.37 -8.91 -14.44
CA ARG A 113 -3.40 -8.66 -15.46
C ARG A 113 -3.45 -7.20 -15.89
N ASN A 114 -3.35 -6.26 -14.95
CA ASN A 114 -3.35 -4.83 -15.26
C ASN A 114 -2.11 -4.42 -16.07
N VAL A 115 -0.95 -4.95 -15.72
CA VAL A 115 0.30 -4.75 -16.49
C VAL A 115 0.11 -5.25 -17.93
N GLY A 116 -0.41 -6.47 -18.11
CA GLY A 116 -0.66 -7.04 -19.43
C GLY A 116 -1.68 -6.23 -20.26
N GLU A 117 -2.72 -5.69 -19.64
CA GLU A 117 -3.69 -4.82 -20.34
C GLU A 117 -3.12 -3.44 -20.67
N LEU A 118 -2.31 -2.87 -19.78
CA LEU A 118 -1.67 -1.58 -20.00
C LEU A 118 -0.62 -1.65 -21.13
N ASP A 119 0.14 -2.76 -21.18
CA ASP A 119 1.18 -2.96 -22.19
C ASP A 119 0.63 -3.05 -23.62
N LYS A 120 -0.61 -3.53 -23.77
CA LYS A 120 -1.33 -3.52 -25.06
C LYS A 120 -1.71 -2.12 -25.54
N ARG A 121 -1.66 -1.10 -24.66
CA ARG A 121 -2.03 0.28 -24.94
C ARG A 121 -0.77 1.12 -25.10
N ASN A 122 -0.38 1.41 -26.32
CA ASN A 122 0.78 2.26 -26.57
C ASN A 122 0.49 3.73 -26.16
N PRO A 123 1.37 4.43 -25.42
CA PRO A 123 2.75 4.06 -25.05
C PRO A 123 2.88 3.14 -23.83
N GLY A 124 1.76 2.71 -23.21
CA GLY A 124 1.76 1.69 -22.17
C GLY A 124 2.75 1.95 -21.04
N LEU A 125 3.57 0.94 -20.78
CA LEU A 125 4.54 0.93 -19.67
C LEU A 125 5.82 1.72 -19.96
N SER A 126 6.11 2.07 -21.22
CA SER A 126 7.40 2.66 -21.61
C SER A 126 7.75 3.96 -20.89
N HIS A 127 6.74 4.75 -20.49
CA HIS A 127 6.94 6.02 -19.79
C HIS A 127 6.87 5.91 -18.26
N LEU A 128 6.49 4.76 -17.70
CA LEU A 128 6.36 4.61 -16.25
C LEU A 128 7.70 4.75 -15.51
N LEU A 129 8.81 4.33 -16.14
CA LEU A 129 10.13 4.47 -15.54
C LEU A 129 10.49 5.95 -15.28
N GLU A 130 10.27 6.82 -16.25
CA GLU A 130 10.53 8.26 -16.10
C GLU A 130 9.53 8.92 -15.14
N THR A 131 8.29 8.50 -15.18
CA THR A 131 7.26 8.92 -14.22
C THR A 131 7.68 8.57 -12.80
N ASN A 132 8.14 7.34 -12.55
CA ASN A 132 8.60 6.89 -11.23
C ASN A 132 9.80 7.71 -10.74
N LYS A 133 10.77 8.01 -11.60
CA LYS A 133 11.90 8.90 -11.25
C LYS A 133 11.43 10.28 -10.80
N SER A 134 10.46 10.85 -11.51
CA SER A 134 9.87 12.15 -11.18
C SER A 134 9.11 12.11 -9.85
N MET A 135 8.35 11.04 -9.60
CA MET A 135 7.63 10.85 -8.33
C MET A 135 8.59 10.70 -7.15
N HIS A 136 9.65 9.91 -7.27
CA HIS A 136 10.69 9.79 -6.24
C HIS A 136 11.42 11.12 -5.97
N SER A 137 11.57 11.97 -6.98
CA SER A 137 12.13 13.32 -6.81
C SER A 137 11.23 14.21 -5.97
N LEU A 138 9.91 14.16 -6.21
CA LEU A 138 8.92 14.87 -5.39
C LEU A 138 8.86 14.35 -3.96
N GLU A 139 8.88 13.04 -3.78
CA GLU A 139 8.89 12.40 -2.46
C GLU A 139 10.09 12.84 -1.62
N ARG A 140 11.30 12.82 -2.21
CA ARG A 140 12.52 13.31 -1.54
C ARG A 140 12.41 14.78 -1.17
N PHE A 141 11.95 15.62 -2.11
CA PHE A 141 11.76 17.03 -1.86
C PHE A 141 10.84 17.28 -0.67
N TRP A 142 9.69 16.61 -0.59
CA TRP A 142 8.78 16.78 0.54
C TRP A 142 9.35 16.24 1.85
N THR A 143 10.05 15.13 1.82
CA THR A 143 10.73 14.56 3.00
C THR A 143 11.76 15.55 3.57
N GLU A 144 12.59 16.12 2.70
CA GLU A 144 13.59 17.13 3.11
C GLU A 144 12.92 18.45 3.56
N TYR A 145 11.87 18.87 2.89
CA TYR A 145 11.11 20.05 3.28
C TYR A 145 10.50 19.91 4.67
N MET A 146 9.87 18.79 4.95
CA MET A 146 9.30 18.51 6.27
C MET A 146 10.37 18.40 7.36
N SER A 147 11.52 17.78 7.09
CA SER A 147 12.61 17.67 8.06
C SER A 147 13.25 19.00 8.47
N ARG A 148 13.05 20.06 7.67
CA ARG A 148 13.51 21.43 7.99
C ARG A 148 12.52 22.22 8.83
N LEU A 149 11.27 21.75 8.93
CA LEU A 149 10.20 22.43 9.66
C LEU A 149 10.12 21.95 11.13
N TYR A 150 10.73 20.81 11.42
CA TYR A 150 10.76 20.18 12.74
C TYR A 150 12.20 19.85 13.15
#